data_3858f8f614ae2096d9157ffd29bad354
#
_entry.id   3858f8f614ae2096d9157ffd29bad354
#
_cell.length_a   1.000
_cell.length_b   1.000
_cell.length_c   1.000
_cell.angle_alpha   90.00
_cell.angle_beta   90.00
_cell.angle_gamma   90.00
#
_symmetry.space_group_name_H-M   'P 1'
#
loop_
_entity.id
_entity.type
_entity.pdbx_description
1 polymer ?
#
loop_
_entity_poly.entity_id
_entity_poly.type
_entity_poly.pdbx_seq_one_letter_code
_entity_poly.pdbx_strand_id
1 'polypeptide(L)'
;YAHNEVSTRSVLTTLKEYHPKRLICVYGGGGNRSKLRRYDMGEVTGELADLSVLTCDNPRDEEIRDINNDIKIGLAKSNGKYIEIDDRKAAIKYCIENAKKGDMIVLLGKGHEDYQEIKGVKYHFDEREAIAEIKKELNL
;
A
#
# COMPACT_ATOMS: atom_id res chain seq x y z
N TYR A 1 10.61 -0.98 -3.25
CA TYR A 1 10.81 -0.34 -1.91
C TYR A 1 10.49 1.15 -1.97
N ALA A 2 9.37 1.47 -2.61
CA ALA A 2 8.96 2.86 -2.78
C ALA A 2 8.14 3.33 -1.58
N HIS A 3 8.61 4.37 -0.88
CA HIS A 3 7.89 4.97 0.23
C HIS A 3 8.02 6.50 0.28
N ASN A 4 8.41 7.12 -0.82
CA ASN A 4 8.33 8.56 -0.98
C ASN A 4 7.68 8.88 -2.34
N GLU A 5 7.31 10.14 -2.54
CA GLU A 5 6.63 10.60 -3.74
C GLU A 5 7.41 10.29 -5.02
N VAL A 6 8.69 10.60 -5.05
CA VAL A 6 9.51 10.48 -6.26
C VAL A 6 9.62 9.03 -6.72
N SER A 7 9.98 8.12 -5.80
CA SER A 7 10.12 6.71 -6.14
C SER A 7 8.78 6.07 -6.45
N THR A 8 7.70 6.46 -5.78
CA THR A 8 6.36 5.97 -6.05
C THR A 8 5.89 6.40 -7.42
N ARG A 9 6.08 7.67 -7.78
CA ARG A 9 5.72 8.17 -9.11
C ARG A 9 6.46 7.40 -10.20
N SER A 10 7.75 7.16 -10.01
CA SER A 10 8.58 6.41 -10.95
C SER A 10 8.07 4.99 -11.16
N VAL A 11 7.80 4.27 -10.06
CA VAL A 11 7.29 2.89 -10.13
C VAL A 11 5.93 2.84 -10.82
N LEU A 12 5.00 3.68 -10.42
CA LEU A 12 3.64 3.64 -10.96
C LEU A 12 3.60 4.04 -12.43
N THR A 13 4.39 5.04 -12.83
CA THR A 13 4.51 5.45 -14.22
C THR A 13 5.04 4.31 -15.08
N THR A 14 6.07 3.62 -14.61
CA THR A 14 6.63 2.46 -15.30
C THR A 14 5.61 1.33 -15.44
N LEU A 15 4.87 1.03 -14.37
CA LEU A 15 3.86 -0.02 -14.41
C LEU A 15 2.70 0.30 -15.35
N LYS A 16 2.34 1.57 -15.48
CA LYS A 16 1.27 1.99 -16.41
C LYS A 16 1.66 1.78 -17.86
N GLU A 17 2.93 1.71 -18.18
CA GLU A 17 3.40 1.41 -19.54
C GLU A 17 3.00 0.00 -20.01
N TYR A 18 2.70 -0.91 -19.07
CA TYR A 18 2.19 -2.24 -19.38
C TYR A 18 0.67 -2.27 -19.61
N HIS A 19 0.02 -1.10 -19.57
CA HIS A 19 -1.41 -0.93 -19.83
C HIS A 19 -2.32 -1.84 -18.98
N PRO A 20 -2.18 -1.85 -17.65
CA PRO A 20 -3.09 -2.61 -16.80
C PRO A 20 -4.52 -2.05 -16.93
N LYS A 21 -5.52 -2.92 -16.83
CA LYS A 21 -6.91 -2.47 -16.78
C LYS A 21 -7.19 -1.71 -15.49
N ARG A 22 -6.65 -2.18 -14.37
CA ARG A 22 -6.63 -1.44 -13.12
C ARG A 22 -5.26 -1.59 -12.48
N LEU A 23 -4.71 -0.48 -12.02
CA LEU A 23 -3.50 -0.46 -11.20
C LEU A 23 -3.92 -0.25 -9.76
N ILE A 24 -3.68 -1.23 -8.92
CA ILE A 24 -4.09 -1.24 -7.52
C ILE A 24 -2.85 -1.17 -6.64
N CYS A 25 -2.78 -0.15 -5.78
CA CYS A 25 -1.66 0.05 -4.87
C CYS A 25 -2.04 -0.32 -3.45
N VAL A 26 -1.27 -1.20 -2.81
CA VAL A 26 -1.43 -1.56 -1.40
C VAL A 26 -0.29 -0.93 -0.63
N TYR A 27 -0.58 -0.05 0.31
CA TYR A 27 0.46 0.61 1.09
C TYR A 27 -0.08 1.24 2.37
N GLY A 28 0.84 1.60 3.24
CA GLY A 28 0.58 2.42 4.41
C GLY A 28 1.67 3.46 4.54
N GLY A 29 1.63 4.26 5.58
CA GLY A 29 2.66 5.24 5.87
C GLY A 29 3.53 4.80 7.03
N GLY A 30 4.75 5.35 7.09
CA GLY A 30 5.61 5.18 8.25
C GLY A 30 5.19 6.10 9.38
N GLY A 31 5.14 5.55 10.59
CA GLY A 31 4.95 6.33 11.80
C GLY A 31 6.24 7.06 12.18
N ASN A 32 6.13 8.11 13.00
CA ASN A 32 7.26 8.93 13.44
C ASN A 32 8.05 9.52 12.25
N ARG A 33 7.32 9.85 11.18
CA ARG A 33 7.87 10.42 9.95
C ARG A 33 7.08 11.66 9.55
N SER A 34 7.57 12.41 8.56
CA SER A 34 6.93 13.63 8.07
C SER A 34 5.51 13.37 7.56
N LYS A 35 4.55 14.17 8.00
CA LYS A 35 3.19 14.13 7.48
C LYS A 35 3.12 14.55 6.02
N LEU A 36 4.00 15.44 5.59
CA LEU A 36 4.07 15.88 4.19
C LEU A 36 4.28 14.70 3.26
N ARG A 37 5.11 13.75 3.66
CA ARG A 37 5.36 12.52 2.90
C ARG A 37 4.05 11.73 2.69
N ARG A 38 3.18 11.71 3.69
CA ARG A 38 1.89 11.01 3.61
C ARG A 38 0.95 11.70 2.62
N TYR A 39 0.89 13.03 2.67
CA TYR A 39 0.08 13.83 1.74
C TYR A 39 0.55 13.63 0.30
N ASP A 40 1.86 13.68 0.07
CA ASP A 40 2.45 13.53 -1.25
C ASP A 40 2.22 12.13 -1.82
N MET A 41 2.35 11.10 -0.99
CA MET A 41 2.07 9.72 -1.39
C MET A 41 0.61 9.55 -1.82
N GLY A 42 -0.32 10.09 -1.03
CA GLY A 42 -1.75 10.02 -1.37
C GLY A 42 -2.07 10.75 -2.67
N GLU A 43 -1.47 11.91 -2.90
CA GLU A 43 -1.68 12.65 -4.13
C GLU A 43 -1.18 11.90 -5.37
N VAL A 44 0.01 11.32 -5.28
CA VAL A 44 0.60 10.56 -6.40
C VAL A 44 -0.19 9.28 -6.70
N THR A 45 -0.54 8.52 -5.68
CA THR A 45 -1.32 7.28 -5.90
C THR A 45 -2.72 7.59 -6.38
N GLY A 46 -3.31 8.69 -5.92
CA GLY A 46 -4.61 9.14 -6.42
C GLY A 46 -4.60 9.52 -7.90
N GLU A 47 -3.49 10.11 -8.37
CA GLU A 47 -3.32 10.44 -9.78
C GLU A 47 -3.10 9.22 -10.66
N LEU A 48 -2.26 8.29 -10.21
CA LEU A 48 -1.69 7.25 -11.08
C LEU A 48 -2.32 5.88 -10.89
N ALA A 49 -2.85 5.57 -9.71
CA ALA A 49 -3.50 4.31 -9.44
C ALA A 49 -5.00 4.41 -9.63
N ASP A 50 -5.63 3.30 -10.02
CA ASP A 50 -7.09 3.22 -10.12
C ASP A 50 -7.73 2.99 -8.76
N LEU A 51 -7.01 2.36 -7.84
CA LEU A 51 -7.47 2.10 -6.47
C LEU A 51 -6.28 2.06 -5.52
N SER A 52 -6.40 2.72 -4.38
CA SER A 52 -5.43 2.62 -3.28
C SER A 52 -6.06 1.82 -2.15
N VAL A 53 -5.35 0.80 -1.67
CA VAL A 53 -5.76 0.01 -0.50
C VAL A 53 -4.84 0.41 0.65
N LEU A 54 -5.37 1.21 1.56
CA LEU A 54 -4.60 1.76 2.68
C LEU A 54 -4.57 0.75 3.81
N THR A 55 -3.37 0.45 4.29
CA THR A 55 -3.16 -0.57 5.31
C THR A 55 -2.01 -0.18 6.24
N CYS A 56 -1.49 -1.15 6.96
CA CYS A 56 -0.38 -0.98 7.90
C CYS A 56 0.96 -1.16 7.20
N ASP A 57 1.89 -0.24 7.44
CA ASP A 57 3.31 -0.44 7.12
C ASP A 57 4.07 -0.55 8.45
N ASN A 58 4.80 0.45 8.85
CA ASN A 58 5.47 0.53 10.15
C ASN A 58 4.88 1.72 10.94
N PRO A 59 3.75 1.57 11.64
CA PRO A 59 3.11 2.69 12.32
C PRO A 59 3.89 3.20 13.52
N ARG A 60 4.83 2.43 14.04
CA ARG A 60 5.66 2.75 15.19
C ARG A 60 4.82 3.20 16.37
N ASP A 61 4.95 4.44 16.82
CA ASP A 61 4.22 4.95 17.98
C ASP A 61 2.86 5.59 17.62
N GLU A 62 2.53 5.65 16.33
CA GLU A 62 1.28 6.26 15.88
C GLU A 62 0.20 5.21 15.59
N GLU A 63 -1.05 5.65 15.58
CA GLU A 63 -2.17 4.80 15.19
C GLU A 63 -2.26 4.70 13.67
N ILE A 64 -2.55 3.50 13.16
CA ILE A 64 -2.70 3.26 11.71
C ILE A 64 -3.73 4.21 11.11
N ARG A 65 -4.84 4.43 11.81
CA ARG A 65 -5.92 5.31 11.36
C ARG A 65 -5.44 6.73 11.14
N ASP A 66 -4.64 7.27 12.06
CA ASP A 66 -4.14 8.63 11.97
C ASP A 66 -3.21 8.80 10.78
N ILE A 67 -2.34 7.81 10.56
CA ILE A 67 -1.44 7.80 9.41
C ILE A 67 -2.26 7.77 8.11
N ASN A 68 -3.22 6.87 8.02
CA ASN A 68 -4.03 6.72 6.81
C ASN A 68 -4.94 7.92 6.57
N ASN A 69 -5.40 8.60 7.62
CA ASN A 69 -6.15 9.85 7.48
C ASN A 69 -5.31 10.93 6.79
N ASP A 70 -4.02 11.01 7.09
CA ASP A 70 -3.12 11.92 6.40
C ASP A 70 -2.97 11.56 4.91
N ILE A 71 -2.87 10.28 4.61
CA ILE A 71 -2.80 9.82 3.21
C ILE A 71 -4.08 10.20 2.46
N LYS A 72 -5.24 10.08 3.12
CA LYS A 72 -6.53 10.44 2.52
C LYS A 72 -6.61 11.91 2.14
N ILE A 73 -5.94 12.80 2.89
CA ILE A 73 -5.87 14.22 2.55
C ILE A 73 -5.22 14.40 1.17
N GLY A 74 -4.13 13.67 0.93
CA GLY A 74 -3.47 13.67 -0.38
C GLY A 74 -4.33 13.05 -1.48
N LEU A 75 -4.99 11.93 -1.19
CA LEU A 75 -5.90 11.29 -2.13
C LEU A 75 -7.04 12.22 -2.58
N ALA A 76 -7.56 13.03 -1.64
CA ALA A 76 -8.62 13.98 -1.95
C ALA A 76 -8.18 15.03 -2.96
N LYS A 77 -6.90 15.40 -2.99
CA LYS A 77 -6.37 16.39 -3.94
C LYS A 77 -6.44 15.92 -5.39
N SER A 78 -6.37 14.62 -5.62
CA SER A 78 -6.41 14.02 -6.96
C SER A 78 -7.67 13.20 -7.22
N ASN A 79 -8.65 13.28 -6.33
CA ASN A 79 -9.90 12.50 -6.40
C ASN A 79 -9.65 10.99 -6.46
N GLY A 80 -8.59 10.53 -5.78
CA GLY A 80 -8.22 9.13 -5.76
C GLY A 80 -9.22 8.25 -5.04
N LYS A 81 -9.52 7.09 -5.62
CA LYS A 81 -10.39 6.09 -4.99
C LYS A 81 -9.56 5.26 -4.01
N TYR A 82 -10.15 4.95 -2.85
CA TYR A 82 -9.45 4.16 -1.85
C TYR A 82 -10.41 3.31 -1.03
N ILE A 83 -9.84 2.28 -0.41
CA ILE A 83 -10.47 1.53 0.68
C ILE A 83 -9.41 1.37 1.78
N GLU A 84 -9.86 1.07 3.01
CA GLU A 84 -8.95 0.84 4.13
C GLU A 84 -9.14 -0.56 4.69
N ILE A 85 -8.03 -1.27 4.89
CA ILE A 85 -8.00 -2.57 5.56
C ILE A 85 -6.76 -2.58 6.44
N ASP A 86 -6.93 -2.46 7.75
CA ASP A 86 -5.83 -2.23 8.69
C ASP A 86 -4.78 -3.35 8.69
N ASP A 87 -5.20 -4.60 8.65
CA ASP A 87 -4.28 -5.72 8.60
C ASP A 87 -3.71 -5.89 7.19
N ARG A 88 -2.39 -5.82 7.06
CA ARG A 88 -1.73 -5.84 5.75
C ARG A 88 -1.95 -7.17 5.00
N LYS A 89 -1.91 -8.31 5.69
CA LYS A 89 -2.18 -9.59 5.04
C LYS A 89 -3.62 -9.65 4.53
N ALA A 90 -4.58 -9.15 5.31
CA ALA A 90 -5.98 -9.09 4.91
C ALA A 90 -6.18 -8.15 3.71
N ALA A 91 -5.43 -7.04 3.65
CA ALA A 91 -5.47 -6.12 2.53
C ALA A 91 -4.98 -6.79 1.25
N ILE A 92 -3.86 -7.50 1.33
CA ILE A 92 -3.30 -8.24 0.19
C ILE A 92 -4.30 -9.33 -0.26
N LYS A 93 -4.86 -10.07 0.69
CA LYS A 93 -5.84 -11.13 0.40
C LYS A 93 -7.07 -10.56 -0.32
N TYR A 94 -7.60 -9.43 0.15
CA TYR A 94 -8.71 -8.74 -0.51
C TYR A 94 -8.40 -8.46 -1.98
N CYS A 95 -7.21 -7.93 -2.26
CA CYS A 95 -6.81 -7.60 -3.62
C CYS A 95 -6.73 -8.84 -4.52
N ILE A 96 -6.19 -9.94 -3.99
CA ILE A 96 -6.05 -11.18 -4.75
C ILE A 96 -7.42 -11.82 -4.99
N GLU A 97 -8.28 -11.87 -3.96
CA GLU A 97 -9.62 -12.44 -4.08
C GLU A 97 -10.50 -11.70 -5.08
N ASN A 98 -10.34 -10.37 -5.14
CA ASN A 98 -11.16 -9.50 -5.98
C ASN A 98 -10.47 -9.10 -7.29
N ALA A 99 -9.33 -9.71 -7.59
CA ALA A 99 -8.58 -9.42 -8.82
C ALA A 99 -9.36 -9.87 -10.04
N LYS A 100 -9.34 -9.02 -11.06
CA LYS A 100 -9.95 -9.29 -12.36
C LYS A 100 -8.84 -9.39 -13.39
N LYS A 101 -9.14 -10.07 -14.52
CA LYS A 101 -8.18 -10.19 -15.60
C LYS A 101 -7.71 -8.80 -16.05
N GLY A 102 -6.41 -8.62 -16.14
CA GLY A 102 -5.81 -7.35 -16.51
C GLY A 102 -5.45 -6.44 -15.34
N ASP A 103 -5.82 -6.81 -14.12
CA ASP A 103 -5.43 -6.06 -12.93
C ASP A 103 -3.95 -6.24 -12.62
N MET A 104 -3.34 -5.17 -12.14
CA MET A 104 -1.98 -5.19 -11.60
C MET A 104 -2.01 -4.71 -10.17
N ILE A 105 -1.51 -5.52 -9.25
CA ILE A 105 -1.45 -5.20 -7.82
C ILE A 105 0.01 -4.95 -7.45
N VAL A 106 0.28 -3.77 -6.90
CA VAL A 106 1.62 -3.40 -6.45
C VAL A 106 1.61 -3.15 -4.94
N LEU A 107 2.58 -3.76 -4.26
CA LEU A 107 2.78 -3.59 -2.83
C LEU A 107 3.92 -2.60 -2.62
N LEU A 108 3.62 -1.46 -2.02
CA LEU A 108 4.58 -0.39 -1.84
C LEU A 108 5.05 -0.27 -0.39
N GLY A 109 6.30 0.15 -0.24
CA GLY A 109 6.87 0.57 1.04
C GLY A 109 7.72 -0.45 1.75
N LYS A 110 7.43 -1.74 1.65
CA LYS A 110 8.18 -2.75 2.41
C LYS A 110 9.36 -3.35 1.66
N GLY A 111 9.24 -3.51 0.34
CA GLY A 111 10.31 -4.14 -0.42
C GLY A 111 10.69 -5.50 0.15
N HIS A 112 11.93 -5.63 0.62
CA HIS A 112 12.45 -6.85 1.21
C HIS A 112 12.37 -6.91 2.74
N GLU A 113 11.76 -5.91 3.39
CA GLU A 113 11.57 -5.96 4.84
C GLU A 113 10.71 -7.15 5.23
N ASP A 114 11.11 -7.83 6.31
CA ASP A 114 10.40 -9.00 6.84
C ASP A 114 9.74 -8.73 8.19
N TYR A 115 9.43 -7.46 8.47
CA TYR A 115 8.86 -7.05 9.75
C TYR A 115 7.89 -5.88 9.61
N GLN A 116 7.05 -5.72 10.63
CA GLN A 116 6.30 -4.48 10.89
C GLN A 116 6.72 -3.97 12.27
N GLU A 117 7.04 -2.69 12.35
CA GLU A 117 7.42 -2.06 13.61
C GLU A 117 6.22 -1.33 14.21
N ILE A 118 5.75 -1.80 15.37
CA ILE A 118 4.59 -1.28 16.07
C ILE A 118 4.99 -1.04 17.53
N LYS A 119 4.93 0.21 17.98
CA LYS A 119 5.24 0.61 19.36
C LYS A 119 6.57 0.03 19.88
N GLY A 120 7.61 0.17 19.06
CA GLY A 120 8.96 -0.25 19.40
C GLY A 120 9.24 -1.73 19.26
N VAL A 121 8.27 -2.54 18.86
CA VAL A 121 8.43 -3.98 18.68
C VAL A 121 8.35 -4.33 17.19
N LYS A 122 9.29 -5.14 16.74
CA LYS A 122 9.27 -5.67 15.37
C LYS A 122 8.58 -7.03 15.34
N TYR A 123 7.49 -7.10 14.60
CA TYR A 123 6.74 -8.34 14.38
C TYR A 123 7.12 -8.90 13.01
N HIS A 124 7.32 -10.22 12.94
CA HIS A 124 7.64 -10.84 11.65
C HIS A 124 6.49 -10.65 10.65
N PHE A 125 6.82 -10.11 9.48
CA PHE A 125 5.89 -9.97 8.37
C PHE A 125 6.67 -9.88 7.07
N ASP A 126 6.63 -10.95 6.29
CA ASP A 126 7.25 -11.01 4.96
C ASP A 126 6.16 -11.11 3.92
N GLU A 127 6.10 -10.16 2.99
CA GLU A 127 5.05 -10.11 1.97
C GLU A 127 5.05 -11.34 1.06
N ARG A 128 6.21 -11.90 0.79
CA ARG A 128 6.32 -13.10 -0.03
C ARG A 128 5.70 -14.31 0.67
N GLU A 129 5.92 -14.45 1.97
CA GLU A 129 5.30 -15.49 2.79
C GLU A 129 3.78 -15.28 2.87
N ALA A 130 3.35 -14.04 3.08
CA ALA A 130 1.93 -13.69 3.15
C ALA A 130 1.21 -14.07 1.85
N ILE A 131 1.81 -13.72 0.71
CA ILE A 131 1.23 -14.05 -0.60
C ILE A 131 1.16 -15.57 -0.80
N ALA A 132 2.21 -16.30 -0.43
CA ALA A 132 2.23 -17.76 -0.55
C ALA A 132 1.13 -18.40 0.30
N GLU A 133 0.95 -17.94 1.55
CA GLU A 133 -0.10 -18.42 2.44
C GLU A 133 -1.50 -18.12 1.88
N ILE A 134 -1.70 -16.90 1.34
CA ILE A 134 -2.97 -16.50 0.74
C ILE A 134 -3.31 -17.38 -0.46
N LYS A 135 -2.34 -17.62 -1.34
CA LYS A 135 -2.56 -18.51 -2.50
C LYS A 135 -2.96 -19.89 -2.07
N LYS A 136 -2.35 -20.42 -1.01
CA LYS A 136 -2.69 -21.72 -0.46
C LYS A 136 -4.12 -21.73 0.09
N GLU A 137 -4.51 -20.70 0.85
CA GLU A 137 -5.85 -20.55 1.40
C GLU A 137 -6.92 -20.47 0.30
N LEU A 138 -6.61 -19.83 -0.83
CA LEU A 138 -7.52 -19.64 -1.95
C LEU A 138 -7.42 -20.74 -3.02
N ASN A 139 -6.57 -21.72 -2.84
CA ASN A 139 -6.32 -22.80 -3.80
C ASN A 139 -5.81 -22.30 -5.15
N LEU A 140 -4.92 -21.32 -5.12
CA LEU A 140 -4.31 -20.74 -6.31
C LEU A 140 -2.91 -21.28 -6.60
#